data_41031ca4026fd696706becb12c833c2e
#
_entry.id   41031ca4026fd696706becb12c833c2e
#
_cell.length_a   1.000
_cell.length_b   1.000
_cell.length_c   1.000
_cell.angle_alpha   90.00
_cell.angle_beta   90.00
_cell.angle_gamma   90.00
#
_symmetry.space_group_name_H-M   'P 1'
#
loop_
_entity.id
_entity.type
_entity.pdbx_description
1 polymer ?
#
loop_
_entity_poly.entity_id
_entity_poly.type
_entity_poly.pdbx_seq_one_letter_code
_entity_poly.pdbx_strand_id
1 'polypeptide(L)'
;IPEIKELDRQITANSISLGKQLIVRDDPALREEYRIKNQVLISQKQALLKEAGYSSDYLEPIYYCKKCKDTGYIGQEQCSCFHQAMIDHLYSGSNMAKILARENFQTFREDYYSDQMTKQGLPSPRRNIQKVVEHCKTFISRFPNHDNILFQGSTGVGKTFLSHCIAKEIMDRGFT
;
A
#
# COMPACT_ATOMS: atom_id res chain seq x y z
N ILE A 1 -32.10 -4.25 -16.83
CA ILE A 1 -33.41 -3.83 -16.29
C ILE A 1 -33.61 -2.37 -16.68
N PRO A 2 -34.57 -2.01 -17.55
CA PRO A 2 -34.76 -0.64 -18.04
C PRO A 2 -35.08 0.35 -16.91
N GLU A 3 -35.82 -0.07 -15.90
CA GLU A 3 -36.19 0.74 -14.73
C GLU A 3 -35.00 1.22 -13.94
N ILE A 4 -33.95 0.40 -13.79
CA ILE A 4 -32.73 0.78 -13.11
C ILE A 4 -32.01 1.90 -13.86
N LYS A 5 -31.98 1.86 -15.20
CA LYS A 5 -31.38 2.94 -15.99
C LYS A 5 -32.11 4.26 -15.82
N GLU A 6 -33.41 4.22 -15.68
CA GLU A 6 -34.22 5.42 -15.46
C GLU A 6 -33.96 6.00 -14.05
N LEU A 7 -33.85 5.15 -13.02
CA LEU A 7 -33.47 5.59 -11.67
C LEU A 7 -32.07 6.23 -11.64
N ASP A 8 -31.11 5.62 -12.31
CA ASP A 8 -29.74 6.19 -12.41
C ASP A 8 -29.74 7.55 -13.11
N ARG A 9 -30.57 7.71 -14.15
CA ARG A 9 -30.74 8.98 -14.85
C ARG A 9 -31.35 10.05 -13.95
N GLN A 10 -32.36 9.70 -13.14
CA GLN A 10 -32.99 10.61 -12.19
C GLN A 10 -32.01 11.03 -11.07
N ILE A 11 -31.22 10.10 -10.51
CA ILE A 11 -30.18 10.38 -9.52
C ILE A 11 -29.15 11.35 -10.10
N THR A 12 -28.72 11.10 -11.35
CA THR A 12 -27.78 11.97 -12.04
C THR A 12 -28.35 13.36 -12.28
N ALA A 13 -29.60 13.45 -12.76
CA ALA A 13 -30.27 14.72 -12.98
C ALA A 13 -30.44 15.54 -11.69
N ASN A 14 -30.81 14.88 -10.58
CA ASN A 14 -30.86 15.49 -9.26
C ASN A 14 -29.49 16.06 -8.82
N SER A 15 -28.41 15.29 -9.02
CA SER A 15 -27.05 15.70 -8.65
C SER A 15 -26.58 16.90 -9.48
N ILE A 16 -26.88 16.93 -10.78
CA ILE A 16 -26.58 18.06 -11.67
C ILE A 16 -27.38 19.30 -11.26
N SER A 17 -28.69 19.13 -10.96
CA SER A 17 -29.55 20.22 -10.53
C SER A 17 -29.08 20.84 -9.21
N LEU A 18 -28.71 19.99 -8.23
CA LEU A 18 -28.12 20.45 -6.98
C LEU A 18 -26.83 21.22 -7.23
N GLY A 19 -25.92 20.69 -8.04
CA GLY A 19 -24.65 21.34 -8.36
C GLY A 19 -24.85 22.76 -8.96
N LYS A 20 -25.80 22.90 -9.90
CA LYS A 20 -26.14 24.21 -10.49
C LYS A 20 -26.68 25.19 -9.45
N GLN A 21 -27.50 24.73 -8.51
CA GLN A 21 -28.10 25.61 -7.48
C GLN A 21 -27.08 26.00 -6.41
N LEU A 22 -26.16 25.10 -6.03
CA LEU A 22 -25.10 25.39 -5.04
C LEU A 22 -24.06 26.37 -5.57
N ILE A 23 -23.85 26.49 -6.88
CA ILE A 23 -22.98 27.53 -7.48
C ILE A 23 -23.58 28.93 -7.22
N VAL A 24 -24.90 29.05 -7.21
CA VAL A 24 -25.60 30.33 -7.00
C VAL A 24 -25.73 30.64 -5.51
N ARG A 25 -26.04 29.64 -4.69
CA ARG A 25 -26.22 29.78 -3.24
C ARG A 25 -25.88 28.47 -2.54
N ASP A 26 -24.97 28.52 -1.60
CA ASP A 26 -24.65 27.37 -0.74
C ASP A 26 -25.70 27.28 0.38
N ASP A 27 -26.68 26.37 0.19
CA ASP A 27 -27.78 26.15 1.11
C ASP A 27 -27.74 24.73 1.68
N PRO A 28 -27.46 24.56 2.98
CA PRO A 28 -27.45 23.25 3.62
C PRO A 28 -28.79 22.50 3.56
N ALA A 29 -29.91 23.23 3.63
CA ALA A 29 -31.24 22.62 3.56
C ALA A 29 -31.51 22.01 2.18
N LEU A 30 -31.05 22.67 1.14
CA LEU A 30 -31.14 22.18 -0.23
C LEU A 30 -30.31 20.90 -0.44
N ARG A 31 -29.12 20.85 0.13
CA ARG A 31 -28.26 19.62 0.10
C ARG A 31 -28.99 18.44 0.75
N GLU A 32 -29.62 18.68 1.90
CA GLU A 32 -30.35 17.63 2.61
C GLU A 32 -31.59 17.17 1.86
N GLU A 33 -32.35 18.08 1.25
CA GLU A 33 -33.49 17.74 0.40
C GLU A 33 -33.09 16.81 -0.75
N TYR A 34 -32.06 17.16 -1.50
CA TYR A 34 -31.58 16.33 -2.62
C TYR A 34 -30.96 15.01 -2.15
N ARG A 35 -30.32 14.99 -0.97
CA ARG A 35 -29.82 13.76 -0.35
C ARG A 35 -30.98 12.79 -0.08
N ILE A 36 -32.07 13.28 0.52
CA ILE A 36 -33.24 12.46 0.81
C ILE A 36 -33.87 11.96 -0.49
N LYS A 37 -34.07 12.82 -1.50
CA LYS A 37 -34.59 12.43 -2.81
C LYS A 37 -33.76 11.30 -3.45
N ASN A 38 -32.46 11.45 -3.48
CA ASN A 38 -31.56 10.44 -4.04
C ASN A 38 -31.56 9.15 -3.21
N GLN A 39 -31.69 9.23 -1.87
CA GLN A 39 -31.76 8.06 -1.00
C GLN A 39 -32.99 7.18 -1.32
N VAL A 40 -34.13 7.81 -1.60
CA VAL A 40 -35.34 7.09 -2.01
C VAL A 40 -35.13 6.36 -3.35
N LEU A 41 -34.53 7.01 -4.33
CA LEU A 41 -34.23 6.40 -5.63
C LEU A 41 -33.22 5.25 -5.53
N ILE A 42 -32.20 5.41 -4.68
CA ILE A 42 -31.23 4.34 -4.39
C ILE A 42 -31.90 3.14 -3.74
N SER A 43 -32.81 3.37 -2.78
CA SER A 43 -33.56 2.28 -2.14
C SER A 43 -34.46 1.54 -3.12
N GLN A 44 -35.11 2.25 -4.04
CA GLN A 44 -35.90 1.64 -5.12
C GLN A 44 -35.02 0.80 -6.07
N LYS A 45 -33.84 1.32 -6.45
CA LYS A 45 -32.87 0.57 -7.26
C LYS A 45 -32.42 -0.72 -6.58
N GLN A 46 -32.13 -0.67 -5.29
CA GLN A 46 -31.74 -1.85 -4.51
C GLN A 46 -32.88 -2.88 -4.39
N ALA A 47 -34.12 -2.43 -4.26
CA ALA A 47 -35.28 -3.31 -4.25
C ALA A 47 -35.46 -4.05 -5.59
N LEU A 48 -35.35 -3.33 -6.72
CA LEU A 48 -35.40 -3.93 -8.06
C LEU A 48 -34.26 -4.93 -8.31
N LEU A 49 -33.06 -4.67 -7.81
CA LEU A 49 -31.95 -5.62 -7.91
C LEU A 49 -32.26 -6.91 -7.14
N LYS A 50 -32.75 -6.80 -5.91
CA LYS A 50 -33.13 -7.96 -5.08
C LYS A 50 -34.26 -8.77 -5.72
N GLU A 51 -35.30 -8.11 -6.26
CA GLU A 51 -36.41 -8.75 -6.95
C GLU A 51 -35.95 -9.51 -8.20
N ALA A 52 -34.93 -8.98 -8.88
CA ALA A 52 -34.29 -9.64 -10.02
C ALA A 52 -33.28 -10.73 -9.63
N GLY A 53 -33.11 -11.03 -8.33
CA GLY A 53 -32.18 -12.07 -7.82
C GLY A 53 -30.73 -11.64 -7.70
N TYR A 54 -30.42 -10.35 -7.80
CA TYR A 54 -29.05 -9.81 -7.64
C TYR A 54 -28.84 -9.24 -6.23
N SER A 55 -27.57 -9.16 -5.81
CA SER A 55 -27.23 -8.46 -4.57
C SER A 55 -27.47 -6.95 -4.72
N SER A 56 -27.72 -6.25 -3.60
CA SER A 56 -28.01 -4.80 -3.60
C SER A 56 -26.84 -3.95 -4.10
N ASP A 57 -25.63 -4.49 -4.06
CA ASP A 57 -24.35 -3.88 -4.48
C ASP A 57 -23.88 -4.37 -5.86
N TYR A 58 -24.68 -5.17 -6.58
CA TYR A 58 -24.31 -5.78 -7.85
C TYR A 58 -23.82 -4.79 -8.92
N LEU A 59 -24.33 -3.58 -8.90
CA LEU A 59 -23.92 -2.51 -9.83
C LEU A 59 -22.90 -1.54 -9.24
N GLU A 60 -22.41 -1.79 -8.04
CA GLU A 60 -21.36 -0.96 -7.46
C GLU A 60 -19.99 -1.26 -8.11
N PRO A 61 -19.16 -0.25 -8.32
CA PRO A 61 -17.81 -0.47 -8.83
C PRO A 61 -17.00 -1.38 -7.92
N ILE A 62 -16.32 -2.35 -8.52
CA ILE A 62 -15.38 -3.22 -7.80
C ILE A 62 -14.04 -2.50 -7.76
N TYR A 63 -13.60 -2.15 -6.55
CA TYR A 63 -12.32 -1.47 -6.33
C TYR A 63 -11.24 -2.46 -5.87
N TYR A 64 -10.05 -2.35 -6.45
CA TYR A 64 -8.85 -3.06 -5.98
C TYR A 64 -8.47 -2.58 -4.58
N CYS A 65 -8.42 -1.28 -4.38
CA CYS A 65 -8.17 -0.67 -3.08
C CYS A 65 -9.46 -0.13 -2.47
N LYS A 66 -9.98 -0.82 -1.47
CA LYS A 66 -11.19 -0.40 -0.76
C LYS A 66 -11.00 0.90 0.04
N LYS A 67 -9.75 1.27 0.39
CA LYS A 67 -9.45 2.48 1.18
C LYS A 67 -9.62 3.76 0.36
N CYS A 68 -9.01 3.82 -0.81
CA CYS A 68 -9.04 5.00 -1.66
C CYS A 68 -9.98 4.86 -2.87
N LYS A 69 -10.62 3.70 -3.06
CA LYS A 69 -11.46 3.40 -4.22
C LYS A 69 -10.72 3.67 -5.54
N ASP A 70 -9.48 3.17 -5.61
CA ASP A 70 -8.56 3.25 -6.75
C ASP A 70 -8.14 4.67 -7.18
N THR A 71 -8.43 5.69 -6.40
CA THR A 71 -7.98 7.06 -6.67
C THR A 71 -6.49 7.28 -6.34
N GLY A 72 -5.88 6.40 -5.55
CA GLY A 72 -4.51 6.54 -5.06
C GLY A 72 -4.37 7.52 -3.88
N TYR A 73 -5.43 8.22 -3.47
CA TYR A 73 -5.41 9.25 -2.44
C TYR A 73 -6.55 9.08 -1.44
N ILE A 74 -6.31 9.46 -0.19
CA ILE A 74 -7.31 9.57 0.88
C ILE A 74 -7.25 11.03 1.37
N GLY A 75 -8.19 11.86 0.89
CA GLY A 75 -8.09 13.32 1.05
C GLY A 75 -6.90 13.86 0.28
N GLN A 76 -5.94 14.47 0.97
CA GLN A 76 -4.70 15.00 0.38
C GLN A 76 -3.50 14.04 0.55
N GLU A 77 -3.65 12.95 1.28
CA GLU A 77 -2.58 11.99 1.53
C GLU A 77 -2.58 10.86 0.50
N GLN A 78 -1.39 10.40 0.13
CA GLN A 78 -1.23 9.26 -0.75
C GLN A 78 -1.64 7.97 -0.04
N CYS A 79 -2.43 7.15 -0.72
CA CYS A 79 -2.83 5.86 -0.20
C CYS A 79 -1.68 4.85 -0.28
N SER A 80 -1.64 3.90 0.65
CA SER A 80 -0.65 2.81 0.65
C SER A 80 -0.63 2.00 -0.66
N CYS A 81 -1.75 1.87 -1.36
CA CYS A 81 -1.80 1.20 -2.66
C CYS A 81 -1.04 1.97 -3.75
N PHE A 82 -1.04 3.30 -3.70
CA PHE A 82 -0.27 4.14 -4.61
C PHE A 82 1.23 4.00 -4.36
N HIS A 83 1.66 4.01 -3.09
CA HIS A 83 3.05 3.76 -2.72
C HIS A 83 3.50 2.37 -3.21
N GLN A 84 2.68 1.34 -3.00
CA GLN A 84 3.00 0.00 -3.47
C GLN A 84 3.11 -0.06 -5.00
N ALA A 85 2.18 0.55 -5.72
CA ALA A 85 2.23 0.58 -7.18
C ALA A 85 3.48 1.31 -7.72
N MET A 86 3.91 2.40 -7.05
CA MET A 86 5.17 3.08 -7.37
C MET A 86 6.37 2.17 -7.17
N ILE A 87 6.43 1.47 -6.04
CA ILE A 87 7.50 0.52 -5.72
C ILE A 87 7.52 -0.59 -6.78
N ASP A 88 6.39 -1.20 -7.08
CA ASP A 88 6.27 -2.26 -8.07
C ASP A 88 6.72 -1.79 -9.47
N HIS A 89 6.40 -0.54 -9.82
CA HIS A 89 6.85 0.06 -11.09
C HIS A 89 8.36 0.29 -11.13
N LEU A 90 8.95 0.81 -10.05
CA LEU A 90 10.40 0.98 -9.92
C LEU A 90 11.14 -0.36 -9.96
N TYR A 91 10.58 -1.38 -9.35
CA TYR A 91 11.12 -2.74 -9.39
C TYR A 91 11.01 -3.39 -10.78
N SER A 92 9.89 -3.19 -11.50
CA SER A 92 9.62 -3.87 -12.76
C SER A 92 10.62 -3.53 -13.87
N GLY A 93 11.22 -2.33 -13.82
CA GLY A 93 12.24 -1.88 -14.76
C GLY A 93 13.67 -2.30 -14.41
N SER A 94 13.92 -2.92 -13.25
CA SER A 94 15.25 -3.28 -12.78
C SER A 94 15.36 -4.76 -12.43
N ASN A 95 16.60 -5.33 -12.56
CA ASN A 95 16.89 -6.67 -12.02
C ASN A 95 16.79 -6.73 -10.48
N MET A 96 16.53 -5.61 -9.82
CA MET A 96 16.50 -5.46 -8.37
C MET A 96 15.44 -6.36 -7.73
N ALA A 97 14.24 -6.44 -8.31
CA ALA A 97 13.19 -7.33 -7.80
C ALA A 97 13.62 -8.79 -7.68
N LYS A 98 14.32 -9.31 -8.70
CA LYS A 98 14.83 -10.68 -8.68
C LYS A 98 15.95 -10.88 -7.65
N ILE A 99 16.79 -9.86 -7.46
CA ILE A 99 17.87 -9.88 -6.47
C ILE A 99 17.27 -9.88 -5.07
N LEU A 100 16.37 -8.95 -4.77
CA LEU A 100 15.77 -8.81 -3.44
C LEU A 100 14.83 -9.97 -3.06
N ALA A 101 14.25 -10.66 -4.04
CA ALA A 101 13.53 -11.91 -3.81
C ALA A 101 14.45 -13.03 -3.29
N ARG A 102 15.73 -13.02 -3.67
CA ARG A 102 16.72 -14.02 -3.27
C ARG A 102 17.59 -13.57 -2.09
N GLU A 103 17.85 -12.28 -1.97
CA GLU A 103 18.77 -11.69 -0.99
C GLU A 103 17.98 -10.81 -0.03
N ASN A 104 17.43 -11.42 1.01
CA ASN A 104 16.62 -10.80 2.06
C ASN A 104 16.83 -11.50 3.40
N PHE A 105 16.29 -10.97 4.51
CA PHE A 105 16.47 -11.56 5.83
C PHE A 105 15.81 -12.94 5.99
N GLN A 106 14.83 -13.30 5.16
CA GLN A 106 14.17 -14.62 5.21
C GLN A 106 15.07 -15.70 4.59
N THR A 107 15.90 -15.32 3.62
CA THR A 107 16.84 -16.20 2.93
C THR A 107 18.24 -16.12 3.49
N PHE A 108 18.51 -15.20 4.43
CA PHE A 108 19.79 -15.06 5.10
C PHE A 108 20.09 -16.29 5.96
N ARG A 109 21.28 -16.86 5.80
CA ARG A 109 21.71 -18.09 6.48
C ARG A 109 22.94 -17.83 7.32
N GLU A 110 22.79 -17.99 8.63
CA GLU A 110 23.90 -17.84 9.61
C GLU A 110 24.84 -19.05 9.64
N ASP A 111 24.40 -20.20 9.15
CA ASP A 111 25.19 -21.45 9.12
C ASP A 111 26.37 -21.40 8.16
N TYR A 112 26.45 -20.44 7.25
CA TYR A 112 27.64 -20.16 6.45
C TYR A 112 28.80 -19.57 7.26
N TYR A 113 28.54 -19.08 8.46
CA TYR A 113 29.57 -18.49 9.32
C TYR A 113 30.02 -19.50 10.39
N SER A 114 31.34 -19.69 10.49
CA SER A 114 31.92 -20.59 11.49
C SER A 114 31.62 -20.15 12.92
N ASP A 115 31.32 -21.12 13.79
CA ASP A 115 31.15 -20.87 15.21
C ASP A 115 32.47 -21.02 16.00
N GLN A 116 33.57 -21.44 15.32
CA GLN A 116 34.88 -21.56 15.94
C GLN A 116 35.51 -20.20 16.15
N MET A 117 36.03 -19.98 17.33
CA MET A 117 36.79 -18.76 17.66
C MET A 117 38.12 -18.77 16.91
N THR A 118 38.37 -17.75 16.12
CA THR A 118 39.58 -17.62 15.31
C THR A 118 40.74 -16.94 16.06
N LYS A 119 40.41 -16.10 17.06
CA LYS A 119 41.39 -15.40 17.91
C LYS A 119 40.84 -15.28 19.33
N GLN A 120 41.76 -15.39 20.32
CA GLN A 120 41.40 -15.22 21.72
C GLN A 120 40.81 -13.82 21.98
N GLY A 121 39.66 -13.72 22.65
CA GLY A 121 38.99 -12.46 22.98
C GLY A 121 38.05 -11.88 21.91
N LEU A 122 37.99 -12.46 20.69
CA LEU A 122 37.08 -12.02 19.66
C LEU A 122 35.87 -13.00 19.53
N PRO A 123 34.67 -12.49 19.21
CA PRO A 123 33.53 -13.35 18.97
C PRO A 123 33.75 -14.25 17.74
N SER A 124 33.12 -15.41 17.71
CA SER A 124 33.10 -16.26 16.50
C SER A 124 32.49 -15.49 15.32
N PRO A 125 32.87 -15.85 14.07
CA PRO A 125 32.23 -15.25 12.89
C PRO A 125 30.69 -15.27 12.92
N ARG A 126 30.09 -16.36 13.41
CA ARG A 126 28.64 -16.49 13.58
C ARG A 126 28.10 -15.49 14.60
N ARG A 127 28.69 -15.38 15.77
CA ARG A 127 28.28 -14.38 16.78
C ARG A 127 28.47 -12.95 16.28
N ASN A 128 29.51 -12.71 15.50
CA ASN A 128 29.75 -11.38 14.93
C ASN A 128 28.67 -11.01 13.92
N ILE A 129 28.32 -11.93 12.98
CA ILE A 129 27.30 -11.63 11.98
C ILE A 129 25.90 -11.48 12.60
N GLN A 130 25.57 -12.21 13.65
CA GLN A 130 24.34 -12.03 14.41
C GLN A 130 24.21 -10.61 14.95
N LYS A 131 25.27 -10.06 15.54
CA LYS A 131 25.29 -8.65 16.00
C LYS A 131 25.11 -7.68 14.83
N VAL A 132 25.79 -7.94 13.70
CA VAL A 132 25.64 -7.10 12.50
C VAL A 132 24.20 -7.11 12.00
N VAL A 133 23.55 -8.26 11.93
CA VAL A 133 22.14 -8.39 11.54
C VAL A 133 21.22 -7.63 12.52
N GLU A 134 21.49 -7.69 13.82
CA GLU A 134 20.76 -6.94 14.83
C GLU A 134 20.89 -5.42 14.62
N HIS A 135 22.11 -4.94 14.33
CA HIS A 135 22.36 -3.53 13.98
C HIS A 135 21.60 -3.12 12.69
N CYS A 136 21.59 -3.98 11.67
CA CYS A 136 20.80 -3.72 10.45
C CYS A 136 19.31 -3.57 10.76
N LYS A 137 18.73 -4.47 11.57
CA LYS A 137 17.33 -4.39 11.99
C LYS A 137 17.03 -3.12 12.81
N THR A 138 17.96 -2.73 13.70
CA THR A 138 17.86 -1.48 14.47
C THR A 138 17.90 -0.27 13.54
N PHE A 139 18.81 -0.24 12.56
CA PHE A 139 18.87 0.81 11.54
C PHE A 139 17.53 0.94 10.80
N ILE A 140 17.00 -0.17 10.30
CA ILE A 140 15.70 -0.20 9.59
C ILE A 140 14.56 0.31 10.47
N SER A 141 14.54 -0.03 11.76
CA SER A 141 13.46 0.39 12.67
C SER A 141 13.44 1.91 12.91
N ARG A 142 14.58 2.57 12.80
CA ARG A 142 14.76 4.02 13.00
C ARG A 142 14.74 4.82 11.71
N PHE A 143 14.74 4.16 10.55
CA PHE A 143 14.72 4.83 9.25
C PHE A 143 13.39 5.63 9.08
N PRO A 144 13.40 6.87 8.53
CA PRO A 144 14.53 7.58 7.89
C PRO A 144 15.39 8.41 8.85
N ASN A 145 15.07 8.47 10.13
CA ASN A 145 15.73 9.35 11.12
C ASN A 145 16.96 8.67 11.73
N HIS A 146 17.87 8.21 10.89
CA HIS A 146 19.09 7.54 11.31
C HIS A 146 20.31 7.99 10.48
N ASP A 147 21.52 7.83 11.07
CA ASP A 147 22.77 8.04 10.37
C ASP A 147 23.01 6.98 9.28
N ASN A 148 24.03 7.22 8.44
CA ASN A 148 24.41 6.27 7.40
C ASN A 148 24.99 4.98 8.01
N ILE A 149 24.79 3.85 7.33
CA ILE A 149 25.40 2.58 7.68
C ILE A 149 26.58 2.27 6.72
N LEU A 150 27.73 1.88 7.29
CA LEU A 150 28.90 1.48 6.53
C LEU A 150 29.26 0.03 6.83
N PHE A 151 29.31 -0.81 5.80
CA PHE A 151 29.81 -2.18 5.89
C PHE A 151 31.26 -2.27 5.53
N GLN A 152 32.11 -2.76 6.48
CA GLN A 152 33.53 -2.99 6.28
C GLN A 152 33.87 -4.48 6.51
N GLY A 153 34.75 -5.03 5.72
CA GLY A 153 35.21 -6.42 5.84
C GLY A 153 35.77 -6.95 4.53
N SER A 154 36.35 -8.16 4.55
CA SER A 154 36.89 -8.85 3.37
C SER A 154 35.82 -9.16 2.32
N THR A 155 36.27 -9.53 1.12
CA THR A 155 35.35 -9.97 0.04
C THR A 155 34.64 -11.26 0.44
N GLY A 156 33.37 -11.42 0.07
CA GLY A 156 32.61 -12.65 0.28
C GLY A 156 31.94 -12.79 1.67
N VAL A 157 32.09 -11.82 2.59
CA VAL A 157 31.51 -11.91 3.94
C VAL A 157 30.06 -11.49 4.06
N GLY A 158 29.35 -11.28 2.94
CA GLY A 158 27.90 -11.00 2.94
C GLY A 158 27.52 -9.52 2.99
N LYS A 159 28.44 -8.56 2.81
CA LYS A 159 28.13 -7.11 2.85
C LYS A 159 27.01 -6.70 1.89
N THR A 160 27.13 -7.08 0.62
CA THR A 160 26.14 -6.80 -0.42
C THR A 160 24.81 -7.46 -0.10
N PHE A 161 24.82 -8.70 0.38
CA PHE A 161 23.61 -9.41 0.78
C PHE A 161 22.86 -8.64 1.87
N LEU A 162 23.55 -8.18 2.92
CA LEU A 162 22.93 -7.39 3.99
C LEU A 162 22.44 -6.02 3.50
N SER A 163 23.16 -5.39 2.56
CA SER A 163 22.66 -4.15 1.92
C SER A 163 21.34 -4.39 1.18
N HIS A 164 21.23 -5.52 0.48
CA HIS A 164 19.97 -5.90 -0.19
C HIS A 164 18.87 -6.23 0.82
N CYS A 165 19.19 -6.89 1.95
CA CYS A 165 18.22 -7.11 3.03
C CYS A 165 17.66 -5.79 3.57
N ILE A 166 18.53 -4.80 3.83
CA ILE A 166 18.10 -3.49 4.29
C ILE A 166 17.25 -2.79 3.24
N ALA A 167 17.72 -2.76 1.99
CA ALA A 167 17.01 -2.12 0.88
C ALA A 167 15.60 -2.69 0.75
N LYS A 168 15.45 -4.04 0.77
CA LYS A 168 14.14 -4.69 0.68
C LYS A 168 13.20 -4.23 1.79
N GLU A 169 13.63 -4.28 3.05
CA GLU A 169 12.80 -3.91 4.19
C GLU A 169 12.37 -2.43 4.17
N ILE A 170 13.29 -1.55 3.74
CA ILE A 170 13.00 -0.11 3.62
C ILE A 170 12.00 0.13 2.47
N MET A 171 12.20 -0.52 1.33
CA MET A 171 11.32 -0.38 0.17
C MET A 171 9.93 -1.00 0.44
N ASP A 172 9.85 -2.15 1.13
CA ASP A 172 8.58 -2.76 1.53
C ASP A 172 7.77 -1.85 2.50
N ARG A 173 8.42 -0.91 3.18
CA ARG A 173 7.78 0.15 3.99
C ARG A 173 7.37 1.39 3.19
N GLY A 174 7.66 1.45 1.90
CA GLY A 174 7.26 2.54 1.03
C GLY A 174 8.29 3.66 0.88
N PHE A 175 9.53 3.45 1.29
CA PHE A 175 10.63 4.40 1.06
C PHE A 175 11.37 4.04 -0.23
N THR A 176 11.74 5.05 -1.02
CA THR A 176 12.46 4.95 -2.32
C THR A 176 13.74 5.75 -2.28
#